data_ec4180e40a4d07634ac43539d532f3dd
#
_entry.id   ec4180e40a4d07634ac43539d532f3dd
#
_cell.length_a   1.000
_cell.length_b   1.000
_cell.length_c   1.000
_cell.angle_alpha   90.00
_cell.angle_beta   90.00
_cell.angle_gamma   90.00
#
_symmetry.space_group_name_H-M   'P 1'
#
loop_
_entity.id
_entity.type
_entity.pdbx_description
1 polymer ?
#
loop_
_entity_poly.entity_id
_entity_poly.type
_entity_poly.pdbx_seq_one_letter_code
_entity_poly.pdbx_strand_id
1 'polypeptide(L)'
;MLAVYIIVIIAVIILFSIAVVVPEQECYVIERLGKYAKSLTAGFHVLTPFVDRIAYKQNLKEEALDVDPQVCITADNVQVQVDGILYLKIFDPVKASYGIDNYRYAVAQLAKTTMRSEIGKLELDKTFCGRESINDNIVKALDEASDNWGIKVTRYEIRDITPTRTILEAMERQMRAEREKRANILSSEGRRESRINISLGKKQEAINKAMGEKQKKINLAEGRSKAIEITSNATAEGLKLIALALSEPGGKTAMGIRLAENYIQRFEDLIKKSDIAVYPDNVAGLAAIADIIKTAGKNVKTTGGAHA
;
A
#
# COMPACT_ATOMS: atom_id res chain seq x y z
N MET A 1 55.40 69.65 -29.18
CA MET A 1 54.63 68.49 -29.73
C MET A 1 54.71 67.28 -28.78
N LEU A 2 55.92 66.79 -28.40
CA LEU A 2 56.09 65.61 -27.51
C LEU A 2 55.39 65.75 -26.16
N ALA A 3 55.47 66.95 -25.50
CA ALA A 3 54.80 67.21 -24.23
C ALA A 3 53.27 67.14 -24.33
N VAL A 4 52.68 67.57 -25.44
CA VAL A 4 51.20 67.46 -25.69
C VAL A 4 50.77 66.01 -25.81
N TYR A 5 51.54 65.18 -26.50
CA TYR A 5 51.24 63.74 -26.60
C TYR A 5 51.32 63.05 -25.23
N ILE A 6 52.30 63.41 -24.41
CA ILE A 6 52.44 62.85 -23.03
C ILE A 6 51.23 63.24 -22.20
N ILE A 7 50.77 64.51 -22.24
CA ILE A 7 49.61 64.97 -21.48
C ILE A 7 48.35 64.24 -21.93
N VAL A 8 48.13 64.06 -23.25
CA VAL A 8 46.98 63.33 -23.79
C VAL A 8 46.99 61.86 -23.34
N ILE A 9 48.18 61.21 -23.39
CA ILE A 9 48.30 59.83 -22.92
C ILE A 9 47.98 59.73 -21.42
N ILE A 10 48.49 60.63 -20.60
CA ILE A 10 48.20 60.67 -19.19
C ILE A 10 46.70 60.93 -18.93
N ALA A 11 46.08 61.87 -19.67
CA ALA A 11 44.66 62.13 -19.58
C ALA A 11 43.78 60.91 -19.94
N VAL A 12 44.17 60.16 -20.98
CA VAL A 12 43.49 58.90 -21.40
C VAL A 12 43.66 57.84 -20.29
N ILE A 13 44.85 57.65 -19.74
CA ILE A 13 45.08 56.67 -18.67
C ILE A 13 44.25 57.01 -17.44
N ILE A 14 44.17 58.30 -17.07
CA ILE A 14 43.37 58.78 -15.98
C ILE A 14 41.88 58.49 -16.25
N LEU A 15 41.41 58.78 -17.46
CA LEU A 15 40.02 58.49 -17.86
C LEU A 15 39.64 57.01 -17.75
N PHE A 16 40.52 56.13 -18.20
CA PHE A 16 40.33 54.69 -18.04
C PHE A 16 40.39 54.23 -16.58
N SER A 17 41.17 54.88 -15.74
CA SER A 17 41.31 54.55 -14.30
C SER A 17 40.09 55.00 -13.47
N ILE A 18 39.28 55.95 -14.00
CA ILE A 18 38.08 56.46 -13.35
C ILE A 18 36.86 55.56 -13.53
N ALA A 19 36.82 54.85 -14.64
CA ALA A 19 35.67 54.04 -15.04
C ALA A 19 35.78 52.65 -14.40
N VAL A 20 34.77 52.28 -13.61
CA VAL A 20 34.66 50.95 -13.00
C VAL A 20 33.30 50.36 -13.36
N VAL A 21 33.32 49.14 -13.92
CA VAL A 21 32.11 48.37 -14.21
C VAL A 21 32.01 47.27 -13.13
N VAL A 22 30.89 47.29 -12.42
CA VAL A 22 30.57 46.27 -11.41
C VAL A 22 29.64 45.22 -12.07
N PRO A 23 30.03 43.94 -12.04
CA PRO A 23 29.18 42.85 -12.54
C PRO A 23 27.89 42.71 -11.78
N GLU A 24 26.91 42.04 -12.39
CA GLU A 24 25.65 41.67 -11.74
C GLU A 24 25.92 40.74 -10.55
N GLN A 25 25.21 40.95 -9.46
CA GLN A 25 25.37 40.20 -8.19
C GLN A 25 26.73 40.39 -7.52
N GLU A 26 27.48 41.48 -7.79
CA GLU A 26 28.62 41.93 -7.03
C GLU A 26 28.37 43.29 -6.43
N CYS A 27 29.05 43.59 -5.32
CA CYS A 27 29.05 44.90 -4.69
C CYS A 27 30.48 45.29 -4.30
N TYR A 28 30.91 46.46 -4.74
CA TYR A 28 32.24 47.00 -4.37
C TYR A 28 32.10 48.05 -3.29
N VAL A 29 32.78 47.85 -2.19
CA VAL A 29 32.84 48.81 -1.07
C VAL A 29 33.99 49.76 -1.30
N ILE A 30 33.68 51.04 -1.36
CA ILE A 30 34.65 52.12 -1.63
C ILE A 30 35.00 52.85 -0.34
N GLU A 31 36.31 52.95 -0.12
CA GLU A 31 36.88 53.82 0.92
C GLU A 31 37.42 55.09 0.30
N ARG A 32 37.23 56.16 1.02
CA ARG A 32 37.81 57.47 0.75
C ARG A 32 38.73 57.86 1.91
N LEU A 33 40.03 57.91 1.67
CA LEU A 33 41.01 58.24 2.70
C LEU A 33 40.84 57.39 3.99
N GLY A 34 40.53 56.09 3.83
CA GLY A 34 40.37 55.16 4.97
C GLY A 34 39.04 55.21 5.67
N LYS A 35 38.02 55.94 5.13
CA LYS A 35 36.65 55.93 5.63
C LYS A 35 35.73 55.35 4.58
N TYR A 36 34.72 54.60 5.00
CA TYR A 36 33.64 54.17 4.12
C TYR A 36 33.00 55.39 3.45
N ALA A 37 32.89 55.38 2.15
CA ALA A 37 32.28 56.44 1.36
C ALA A 37 30.96 56.01 0.72
N LYS A 38 30.96 54.91 -0.02
CA LYS A 38 29.78 54.38 -0.72
C LYS A 38 29.97 52.91 -1.12
N SER A 39 28.90 52.23 -1.34
CA SER A 39 28.87 50.88 -1.97
C SER A 39 28.38 51.02 -3.43
N LEU A 40 29.07 50.35 -4.35
CA LEU A 40 28.69 50.33 -5.77
C LEU A 40 27.97 49.03 -6.06
N THR A 41 26.74 49.17 -6.50
CA THR A 41 25.94 48.07 -7.02
C THR A 41 26.27 47.80 -8.50
N ALA A 42 25.69 46.77 -9.08
CA ALA A 42 25.91 46.43 -10.50
C ALA A 42 25.65 47.61 -11.43
N GLY A 43 26.55 47.83 -12.40
CA GLY A 43 26.47 48.87 -13.38
C GLY A 43 27.79 49.62 -13.58
N PHE A 44 27.72 50.74 -14.32
CA PHE A 44 28.84 51.61 -14.61
C PHE A 44 28.95 52.74 -13.57
N HIS A 45 30.12 52.88 -12.98
CA HIS A 45 30.41 53.87 -11.93
C HIS A 45 31.69 54.64 -12.23
N VAL A 46 31.71 55.89 -11.80
CA VAL A 46 32.84 56.78 -11.89
C VAL A 46 33.43 56.97 -10.52
N LEU A 47 34.75 56.68 -10.36
CA LEU A 47 35.50 56.84 -9.16
C LEU A 47 36.43 58.06 -9.23
N THR A 48 36.68 58.70 -8.10
CA THR A 48 37.65 59.81 -8.03
C THR A 48 39.08 59.22 -7.96
N PRO A 49 39.90 59.41 -8.98
CA PRO A 49 41.26 58.86 -8.95
C PRO A 49 42.03 59.40 -7.77
N PHE A 50 42.95 58.59 -7.23
CA PHE A 50 43.84 58.87 -6.07
C PHE A 50 43.14 59.00 -4.70
N VAL A 51 41.84 59.25 -4.64
CA VAL A 51 41.12 59.47 -3.39
C VAL A 51 40.23 58.26 -3.04
N ASP A 52 39.52 57.72 -4.02
CA ASP A 52 38.64 56.56 -3.86
C ASP A 52 39.41 55.25 -4.14
N ARG A 53 39.28 54.30 -3.20
CA ARG A 53 39.90 52.98 -3.29
C ARG A 53 38.83 51.93 -3.15
N ILE A 54 38.86 50.89 -3.98
CA ILE A 54 38.05 49.70 -3.80
C ILE A 54 38.69 48.89 -2.65
N ALA A 55 38.05 48.90 -1.47
CA ALA A 55 38.53 48.19 -0.31
C ALA A 55 38.12 46.70 -0.34
N TYR A 56 36.85 46.45 -0.61
CA TYR A 56 36.31 45.10 -0.65
C TYR A 56 35.46 44.86 -1.89
N LYS A 57 35.50 43.63 -2.40
CA LYS A 57 34.63 43.12 -3.46
C LYS A 57 33.82 41.98 -2.86
N GLN A 58 32.54 42.17 -2.71
CA GLN A 58 31.64 41.20 -2.12
C GLN A 58 30.76 40.57 -3.22
N ASN A 59 30.62 39.23 -3.19
CA ASN A 59 29.70 38.50 -4.06
C ASN A 59 28.36 38.34 -3.34
N LEU A 60 27.29 38.79 -3.97
CA LEU A 60 25.93 38.75 -3.40
C LEU A 60 25.20 37.45 -3.76
N LYS A 61 25.81 36.58 -4.57
CA LYS A 61 25.25 35.28 -4.90
C LYS A 61 25.23 34.40 -3.66
N GLU A 62 24.29 33.44 -3.66
CA GLU A 62 24.29 32.39 -2.64
C GLU A 62 25.56 31.53 -2.77
N GLU A 63 26.22 31.33 -1.67
CA GLU A 63 27.45 30.54 -1.55
C GLU A 63 27.18 29.32 -0.65
N ALA A 64 27.65 28.15 -1.08
CA ALA A 64 27.64 26.96 -0.27
C ALA A 64 28.98 26.82 0.47
N LEU A 65 28.92 26.70 1.77
CA LEU A 65 30.09 26.56 2.64
C LEU A 65 30.05 25.21 3.34
N ASP A 66 31.07 24.38 3.10
CA ASP A 66 31.24 23.12 3.82
C ASP A 66 31.59 23.40 5.30
N VAL A 67 30.88 22.72 6.19
CA VAL A 67 31.14 22.71 7.63
C VAL A 67 31.87 21.42 7.97
N ASP A 68 33.13 21.53 8.38
CA ASP A 68 33.93 20.36 8.70
C ASP A 68 33.27 19.46 9.74
N PRO A 69 33.48 18.13 9.63
CA PRO A 69 32.93 17.17 10.56
C PRO A 69 33.25 17.47 12.02
N GLN A 70 32.21 17.43 12.85
CA GLN A 70 32.34 17.68 14.31
C GLN A 70 31.91 16.47 15.10
N VAL A 71 32.61 16.18 16.16
CA VAL A 71 32.22 15.18 17.14
C VAL A 71 31.25 15.82 18.14
N CYS A 72 30.03 15.28 18.21
CA CYS A 72 28.96 15.68 19.12
C CYS A 72 28.58 14.51 20.02
N ILE A 73 28.01 14.83 21.18
CA ILE A 73 27.47 13.85 22.12
C ILE A 73 25.94 14.11 22.18
N THR A 74 25.13 13.12 21.89
CA THR A 74 23.69 13.19 21.97
C THR A 74 23.17 13.13 23.41
N ALA A 75 21.89 13.41 23.65
CA ALA A 75 21.27 13.39 24.98
C ALA A 75 21.32 12.00 25.65
N ASP A 76 21.36 10.92 24.87
CA ASP A 76 21.53 9.53 25.31
C ASP A 76 23.03 9.13 25.47
N ASN A 77 23.93 10.11 25.50
CA ASN A 77 25.37 9.96 25.73
C ASN A 77 26.09 9.14 24.64
N VAL A 78 25.57 9.18 23.40
CA VAL A 78 26.22 8.54 22.25
C VAL A 78 27.07 9.55 21.50
N GLN A 79 28.31 9.17 21.19
CA GLN A 79 29.21 9.95 20.38
C GLN A 79 28.92 9.77 18.90
N VAL A 80 28.65 10.88 18.19
CA VAL A 80 28.40 10.94 16.77
C VAL A 80 29.26 11.94 16.07
N GLN A 81 29.71 11.63 14.88
CA GLN A 81 30.36 12.57 13.98
C GLN A 81 29.31 13.10 13.01
N VAL A 82 29.24 14.44 12.93
CA VAL A 82 28.22 15.11 12.08
C VAL A 82 28.90 16.14 11.23
N ASP A 83 28.54 16.21 9.95
CA ASP A 83 28.95 17.21 8.99
C ASP A 83 27.75 17.79 8.27
N GLY A 84 27.93 18.95 7.67
CA GLY A 84 26.83 19.63 6.98
C GLY A 84 27.34 20.69 6.01
N ILE A 85 26.37 21.21 5.26
CA ILE A 85 26.57 22.28 4.27
C ILE A 85 25.69 23.46 4.66
N LEU A 86 26.30 24.63 4.68
CA LEU A 86 25.65 25.88 4.98
C LEU A 86 25.48 26.70 3.69
N TYR A 87 24.28 27.18 3.43
CA TYR A 87 24.00 28.11 2.34
C TYR A 87 23.79 29.49 2.91
N LEU A 88 24.56 30.44 2.43
CA LEU A 88 24.53 31.84 2.91
C LEU A 88 24.62 32.81 1.73
N LYS A 89 24.12 34.00 1.93
CA LYS A 89 24.28 35.14 1.01
C LYS A 89 24.53 36.42 1.77
N ILE A 90 25.28 37.32 1.16
CA ILE A 90 25.54 38.65 1.73
C ILE A 90 24.31 39.52 1.45
N PHE A 91 23.70 40.03 2.51
CA PHE A 91 22.58 40.96 2.43
C PHE A 91 23.04 42.42 2.52
N ASP A 92 23.96 42.69 3.45
CA ASP A 92 24.58 44.01 3.64
C ASP A 92 26.09 43.93 3.43
N PRO A 93 26.58 44.33 2.24
CA PRO A 93 28.00 44.28 1.93
C PRO A 93 28.91 45.13 2.87
N VAL A 94 28.35 46.22 3.43
CA VAL A 94 29.08 47.09 4.35
C VAL A 94 29.33 46.39 5.67
N LYS A 95 28.27 45.86 6.26
CA LYS A 95 28.38 45.06 7.50
C LYS A 95 29.27 43.82 7.30
N ALA A 96 29.16 43.14 6.15
CA ALA A 96 29.97 41.96 5.84
C ALA A 96 31.47 42.32 5.70
N SER A 97 31.81 43.56 5.31
CA SER A 97 33.17 43.99 5.12
C SER A 97 33.82 44.54 6.37
N TYR A 98 33.04 45.23 7.25
CA TYR A 98 33.56 45.92 8.43
C TYR A 98 33.09 45.33 9.74
N GLY A 99 32.05 44.51 9.76
CA GLY A 99 31.50 43.91 10.97
C GLY A 99 32.30 42.72 11.47
N ILE A 100 33.00 42.02 10.56
CA ILE A 100 33.79 40.87 10.88
C ILE A 100 34.95 40.69 9.89
N ASP A 101 36.10 40.19 10.34
CA ASP A 101 37.28 40.04 9.50
C ASP A 101 37.08 38.95 8.42
N ASN A 102 36.63 37.77 8.85
CA ASN A 102 36.35 36.67 7.92
C ASN A 102 35.00 36.02 8.25
N TYR A 103 33.96 36.46 7.56
CA TYR A 103 32.60 36.00 7.79
C TYR A 103 32.42 34.51 7.50
N ARG A 104 33.09 33.96 6.46
CA ARG A 104 32.99 32.54 6.13
C ARG A 104 33.45 31.67 7.30
N TYR A 105 34.60 31.99 7.84
CA TYR A 105 35.16 31.28 8.99
C TYR A 105 34.26 31.44 10.22
N ALA A 106 33.82 32.64 10.50
CA ALA A 106 33.00 32.93 11.68
C ALA A 106 31.65 32.21 11.63
N VAL A 107 30.93 32.27 10.48
CA VAL A 107 29.66 31.59 10.31
C VAL A 107 29.84 30.06 10.36
N ALA A 108 30.95 29.52 9.80
CA ALA A 108 31.25 28.09 9.90
C ALA A 108 31.49 27.66 11.36
N GLN A 109 32.23 28.45 12.16
CA GLN A 109 32.43 28.15 13.58
C GLN A 109 31.13 28.26 14.39
N LEU A 110 30.31 29.26 14.09
CA LEU A 110 29.01 29.40 14.71
C LEU A 110 28.12 28.21 14.37
N ALA A 111 28.08 27.78 13.11
CA ALA A 111 27.35 26.59 12.67
C ALA A 111 27.79 25.33 13.43
N LYS A 112 29.11 25.12 13.58
CA LYS A 112 29.68 23.99 14.36
C LYS A 112 29.20 23.99 15.81
N THR A 113 29.20 25.15 16.45
CA THR A 113 28.80 25.26 17.87
C THR A 113 27.28 25.11 18.05
N THR A 114 26.52 25.71 17.18
CA THR A 114 25.06 25.60 17.19
C THR A 114 24.60 24.17 16.90
N MET A 115 25.17 23.54 15.88
CA MET A 115 24.92 22.13 15.54
C MET A 115 25.21 21.21 16.74
N ARG A 116 26.35 21.41 17.41
CA ARG A 116 26.69 20.63 18.61
C ARG A 116 25.66 20.81 19.73
N SER A 117 25.17 22.03 19.92
CA SER A 117 24.14 22.34 20.91
C SER A 117 22.82 21.68 20.59
N GLU A 118 22.35 21.73 19.32
CA GLU A 118 21.08 21.15 18.91
C GLU A 118 21.11 19.62 18.98
N ILE A 119 22.19 18.98 18.52
CA ILE A 119 22.37 17.53 18.60
C ILE A 119 22.41 17.06 20.05
N GLY A 120 23.09 17.83 20.93
CA GLY A 120 23.16 17.50 22.35
C GLY A 120 21.84 17.53 23.11
N LYS A 121 20.80 18.15 22.56
CA LYS A 121 19.45 18.17 23.14
C LYS A 121 18.61 16.94 22.74
N LEU A 122 19.02 16.19 21.75
CA LEU A 122 18.23 15.12 21.13
C LEU A 122 18.86 13.74 21.37
N GLU A 123 18.02 12.72 21.45
CA GLU A 123 18.42 11.32 21.41
C GLU A 123 18.84 10.94 19.99
N LEU A 124 19.70 9.93 19.85
CA LEU A 124 20.26 9.48 18.59
C LEU A 124 19.16 9.16 17.56
N ASP A 125 18.13 8.41 17.93
CA ASP A 125 17.03 8.03 17.05
C ASP A 125 16.26 9.25 16.53
N LYS A 126 16.06 10.25 17.40
CA LYS A 126 15.41 11.52 17.01
C LYS A 126 16.28 12.36 16.10
N THR A 127 17.61 12.26 16.24
CA THR A 127 18.54 12.97 15.36
C THR A 127 18.49 12.45 13.93
N PHE A 128 18.28 11.16 13.72
CA PHE A 128 18.10 10.58 12.39
C PHE A 128 16.75 10.92 11.74
N CYS A 129 15.67 10.90 12.53
CA CYS A 129 14.31 11.11 12.02
C CYS A 129 13.93 12.60 11.94
N GLY A 130 14.55 13.46 12.77
CA GLY A 130 14.20 14.87 12.93
C GLY A 130 15.13 15.86 12.26
N ARG A 131 15.88 15.46 11.23
CA ARG A 131 16.89 16.31 10.56
C ARG A 131 16.32 17.65 10.11
N GLU A 132 15.12 17.68 9.58
CA GLU A 132 14.46 18.91 9.12
C GLU A 132 14.27 19.91 10.26
N SER A 133 13.76 19.46 11.39
CA SER A 133 13.59 20.30 12.59
C SER A 133 14.93 20.81 13.14
N ILE A 134 15.98 19.98 13.09
CA ILE A 134 17.33 20.37 13.52
C ILE A 134 17.87 21.45 12.58
N ASN A 135 17.74 21.24 11.26
CA ASN A 135 18.18 22.19 10.25
C ASN A 135 17.50 23.56 10.45
N ASP A 136 16.18 23.57 10.65
CA ASP A 136 15.41 24.80 10.89
C ASP A 136 15.86 25.54 12.16
N ASN A 137 16.10 24.81 13.24
CA ASN A 137 16.57 25.40 14.51
C ASN A 137 17.98 25.98 14.36
N ILE A 138 18.86 25.26 13.64
CA ILE A 138 20.21 25.75 13.35
C ILE A 138 20.13 27.04 12.50
N VAL A 139 19.34 27.04 11.44
CA VAL A 139 19.15 28.21 10.56
C VAL A 139 18.68 29.41 11.36
N LYS A 140 17.66 29.25 12.21
CA LYS A 140 17.14 30.34 13.05
C LYS A 140 18.22 30.92 13.98
N ALA A 141 18.97 30.07 14.67
CA ALA A 141 20.00 30.50 15.57
C ALA A 141 21.20 31.15 14.84
N LEU A 142 21.52 30.66 13.63
CA LEU A 142 22.57 31.23 12.80
C LEU A 142 22.13 32.58 12.20
N ASP A 143 20.91 32.69 11.70
CA ASP A 143 20.40 33.92 11.09
C ASP A 143 20.33 35.05 12.11
N GLU A 144 19.85 34.78 13.33
CA GLU A 144 19.84 35.76 14.42
C GLU A 144 21.25 36.29 14.79
N ALA A 145 22.24 35.41 14.81
CA ALA A 145 23.61 35.79 15.15
C ALA A 145 24.32 36.48 13.97
N SER A 146 24.08 36.04 12.74
CA SER A 146 24.76 36.55 11.53
C SER A 146 24.17 37.85 10.97
N ASP A 147 22.97 38.25 11.41
CA ASP A 147 22.33 39.51 11.00
C ASP A 147 23.20 40.74 11.32
N ASN A 148 23.88 40.72 12.44
CA ASN A 148 24.84 41.76 12.82
C ASN A 148 26.00 41.92 11.82
N TRP A 149 26.34 40.86 11.12
CA TRP A 149 27.38 40.83 10.09
C TRP A 149 26.86 41.09 8.68
N GLY A 150 25.55 41.33 8.54
CA GLY A 150 24.91 41.56 7.25
C GLY A 150 24.87 40.32 6.32
N ILE A 151 24.86 39.14 6.92
CA ILE A 151 24.86 37.86 6.23
C ILE A 151 23.54 37.16 6.55
N LYS A 152 22.89 36.67 5.53
CA LYS A 152 21.67 35.86 5.66
C LYS A 152 22.00 34.41 5.43
N VAL A 153 21.67 33.58 6.41
CA VAL A 153 21.71 32.12 6.27
C VAL A 153 20.40 31.67 5.63
N THR A 154 20.49 31.11 4.44
CA THR A 154 19.31 30.66 3.68
C THR A 154 18.90 29.27 4.11
N ARG A 155 19.88 28.36 4.28
CA ARG A 155 19.63 26.96 4.56
C ARG A 155 20.86 26.33 5.21
N TYR A 156 20.60 25.37 6.08
CA TYR A 156 21.59 24.44 6.60
C TYR A 156 21.14 23.01 6.35
N GLU A 157 22.02 22.17 5.87
CA GLU A 157 21.72 20.75 5.63
C GLU A 157 22.76 19.86 6.28
N ILE A 158 22.30 18.99 7.15
CA ILE A 158 23.12 17.92 7.70
C ILE A 158 23.34 16.90 6.57
N ARG A 159 24.62 16.67 6.24
CA ARG A 159 24.99 15.70 5.20
C ARG A 159 24.99 14.29 5.79
N ASP A 160 25.82 14.01 6.78
CA ASP A 160 25.95 12.71 7.40
C ASP A 160 25.97 12.79 8.94
N ILE A 161 25.40 11.75 9.57
CA ILE A 161 25.48 11.52 11.01
C ILE A 161 26.04 10.12 11.18
N THR A 162 27.29 10.03 11.61
CA THR A 162 28.00 8.75 11.71
C THR A 162 28.28 8.44 13.18
N PRO A 163 27.57 7.50 13.79
CA PRO A 163 27.87 7.02 15.14
C PRO A 163 29.11 6.15 15.15
N THR A 164 29.67 5.89 16.32
CA THR A 164 30.80 4.95 16.47
C THR A 164 30.38 3.55 16.01
N ARG A 165 31.33 2.80 15.46
CA ARG A 165 31.08 1.46 14.87
C ARG A 165 30.37 0.50 15.84
N THR A 166 30.74 0.52 17.10
CA THR A 166 30.15 -0.31 18.16
C THR A 166 28.66 -0.01 18.36
N ILE A 167 28.28 1.26 18.30
CA ILE A 167 26.90 1.71 18.40
C ILE A 167 26.12 1.32 17.15
N LEU A 168 26.70 1.52 15.96
CA LEU A 168 26.09 1.12 14.70
C LEU A 168 25.72 -0.37 14.69
N GLU A 169 26.66 -1.24 15.09
CA GLU A 169 26.42 -2.69 15.20
C GLU A 169 25.33 -3.05 16.24
N ALA A 170 25.25 -2.28 17.33
CA ALA A 170 24.20 -2.46 18.34
C ALA A 170 22.82 -2.05 17.79
N MET A 171 22.74 -0.91 17.11
CA MET A 171 21.52 -0.40 16.47
C MET A 171 21.04 -1.37 15.37
N GLU A 172 21.93 -1.90 14.55
CA GLU A 172 21.56 -2.90 13.54
C GLU A 172 20.94 -4.15 14.17
N ARG A 173 21.51 -4.64 15.28
CA ARG A 173 20.94 -5.79 16.02
C ARG A 173 19.58 -5.47 16.60
N GLN A 174 19.42 -4.28 17.21
CA GLN A 174 18.15 -3.82 17.75
C GLN A 174 17.09 -3.70 16.67
N MET A 175 17.42 -3.01 15.56
CA MET A 175 16.50 -2.84 14.43
C MET A 175 16.10 -4.17 13.78
N ARG A 176 17.03 -5.12 13.69
CA ARG A 176 16.74 -6.47 13.19
C ARG A 176 15.75 -7.19 14.10
N ALA A 177 16.00 -7.17 15.41
CA ALA A 177 15.10 -7.78 16.39
C ALA A 177 13.71 -7.13 16.41
N GLU A 178 13.64 -5.80 16.28
CA GLU A 178 12.37 -5.09 16.20
C GLU A 178 11.59 -5.42 14.91
N ARG A 179 12.27 -5.46 13.76
CA ARG A 179 11.66 -5.88 12.50
C ARG A 179 11.15 -7.32 12.56
N GLU A 180 11.92 -8.21 13.15
CA GLU A 180 11.51 -9.60 13.34
C GLU A 180 10.30 -9.72 14.28
N LYS A 181 10.30 -8.97 15.39
CA LYS A 181 9.14 -8.89 16.29
C LYS A 181 7.89 -8.38 15.56
N ARG A 182 7.99 -7.29 14.79
CA ARG A 182 6.88 -6.75 14.00
C ARG A 182 6.40 -7.74 12.95
N ALA A 183 7.31 -8.42 12.24
CA ALA A 183 6.96 -9.45 11.27
C ALA A 183 6.22 -10.62 11.91
N ASN A 184 6.66 -11.08 13.09
CA ASN A 184 6.01 -12.15 13.84
C ASN A 184 4.61 -11.75 14.34
N ILE A 185 4.44 -10.52 14.82
CA ILE A 185 3.13 -9.99 15.21
C ILE A 185 2.19 -9.95 14.01
N LEU A 186 2.60 -9.32 12.90
CA LEU A 186 1.81 -9.20 11.69
C LEU A 186 1.44 -10.57 11.09
N SER A 187 2.39 -11.52 11.09
CA SER A 187 2.14 -12.90 10.66
C SER A 187 1.11 -13.60 11.56
N SER A 188 1.20 -13.39 12.86
CA SER A 188 0.26 -13.99 13.83
C SER A 188 -1.15 -13.38 13.72
N GLU A 189 -1.23 -12.07 13.51
CA GLU A 189 -2.48 -11.37 13.23
C GLU A 189 -3.11 -11.84 11.92
N GLY A 190 -2.33 -11.96 10.85
CA GLY A 190 -2.79 -12.48 9.58
C GLY A 190 -3.31 -13.92 9.67
N ARG A 191 -2.63 -14.78 10.44
CA ARG A 191 -3.10 -16.16 10.71
C ARG A 191 -4.39 -16.18 11.54
N ARG A 192 -4.52 -15.27 12.50
CA ARG A 192 -5.76 -15.12 13.28
C ARG A 192 -6.92 -14.69 12.41
N GLU A 193 -6.72 -13.66 11.59
CA GLU A 193 -7.75 -13.14 10.69
C GLU A 193 -8.16 -14.17 9.64
N SER A 194 -7.19 -14.86 9.04
CA SER A 194 -7.45 -15.98 8.13
C SER A 194 -8.31 -17.07 8.78
N ARG A 195 -8.01 -17.46 10.03
CA ARG A 195 -8.82 -18.47 10.76
C ARG A 195 -10.23 -17.97 11.02
N ILE A 196 -10.41 -16.69 11.38
CA ILE A 196 -11.73 -16.08 11.56
C ILE A 196 -12.52 -16.12 10.26
N ASN A 197 -11.91 -15.69 9.16
CA ASN A 197 -12.54 -15.65 7.84
C ASN A 197 -12.92 -17.07 7.34
N ILE A 198 -12.05 -18.06 7.53
CA ILE A 198 -12.37 -19.46 7.23
C ILE A 198 -13.53 -19.96 8.08
N SER A 199 -13.56 -19.63 9.36
CA SER A 199 -14.66 -20.03 10.26
C SER A 199 -15.99 -19.38 9.88
N LEU A 200 -15.98 -18.10 9.52
CA LEU A 200 -17.13 -17.37 9.02
C LEU A 200 -17.63 -17.97 7.69
N GLY A 201 -16.70 -18.31 6.78
CA GLY A 201 -17.00 -18.98 5.53
C GLY A 201 -17.70 -20.34 5.76
N LYS A 202 -17.15 -21.18 6.64
CA LYS A 202 -17.76 -22.48 7.01
C LYS A 202 -19.15 -22.33 7.66
N LYS A 203 -19.30 -21.32 8.52
CA LYS A 203 -20.62 -20.99 9.10
C LYS A 203 -21.63 -20.62 8.01
N GLN A 204 -21.24 -19.76 7.08
CA GLN A 204 -22.12 -19.33 5.99
C GLN A 204 -22.46 -20.48 5.03
N GLU A 205 -21.46 -21.33 4.74
CA GLU A 205 -21.67 -22.55 3.95
C GLU A 205 -22.70 -23.48 4.61
N ALA A 206 -22.56 -23.74 5.91
CA ALA A 206 -23.51 -24.58 6.65
C ALA A 206 -24.94 -23.99 6.66
N ILE A 207 -25.07 -22.67 6.83
CA ILE A 207 -26.35 -21.97 6.75
C ILE A 207 -26.96 -22.11 5.36
N ASN A 208 -26.18 -21.82 4.33
CA ASN A 208 -26.66 -21.89 2.94
C ASN A 208 -27.07 -23.32 2.53
N LYS A 209 -26.31 -24.35 2.98
CA LYS A 209 -26.64 -25.74 2.78
C LYS A 209 -27.96 -26.13 3.48
N ALA A 210 -28.12 -25.73 4.73
CA ALA A 210 -29.35 -25.98 5.48
C ALA A 210 -30.56 -25.27 4.86
N MET A 211 -30.39 -24.03 4.38
CA MET A 211 -31.43 -23.30 3.65
C MET A 211 -31.79 -23.98 2.33
N GLY A 212 -30.77 -24.47 1.58
CA GLY A 212 -31.00 -25.22 0.36
C GLY A 212 -31.75 -26.54 0.58
N GLU A 213 -31.38 -27.30 1.65
CA GLU A 213 -32.09 -28.52 2.02
C GLU A 213 -33.54 -28.23 2.47
N LYS A 214 -33.76 -27.17 3.23
CA LYS A 214 -35.10 -26.72 3.61
C LYS A 214 -35.94 -26.40 2.37
N GLN A 215 -35.41 -25.60 1.46
CA GLN A 215 -36.10 -25.23 0.24
C GLN A 215 -36.40 -26.43 -0.64
N LYS A 216 -35.44 -27.37 -0.76
CA LYS A 216 -35.64 -28.64 -1.47
C LYS A 216 -36.79 -29.45 -0.88
N LYS A 217 -36.86 -29.56 0.45
CA LYS A 217 -37.98 -30.27 1.11
C LYS A 217 -39.33 -29.60 0.89
N ILE A 218 -39.39 -28.26 0.94
CA ILE A 218 -40.59 -27.49 0.65
C ILE A 218 -41.03 -27.73 -0.78
N ASN A 219 -40.16 -27.56 -1.76
CA ASN A 219 -40.47 -27.74 -3.17
C ASN A 219 -40.95 -29.18 -3.49
N LEU A 220 -40.32 -30.20 -2.84
CA LEU A 220 -40.73 -31.57 -2.98
C LEU A 220 -42.13 -31.83 -2.37
N ALA A 221 -42.42 -31.23 -1.23
CA ALA A 221 -43.72 -31.35 -0.58
C ALA A 221 -44.83 -30.66 -1.40
N GLU A 222 -44.57 -29.45 -1.89
CA GLU A 222 -45.48 -28.72 -2.79
C GLU A 222 -45.70 -29.47 -4.11
N GLY A 223 -44.63 -30.01 -4.71
CA GLY A 223 -44.70 -30.82 -5.90
C GLY A 223 -45.57 -32.08 -5.70
N ARG A 224 -45.38 -32.78 -4.55
CA ARG A 224 -46.21 -33.93 -4.21
C ARG A 224 -47.67 -33.54 -3.97
N SER A 225 -47.91 -32.44 -3.27
CA SER A 225 -49.27 -31.94 -3.03
C SER A 225 -49.98 -31.62 -4.34
N LYS A 226 -49.34 -30.89 -5.25
CA LYS A 226 -49.88 -30.58 -6.59
C LYS A 226 -50.10 -31.84 -7.44
N ALA A 227 -49.18 -32.80 -7.38
CA ALA A 227 -49.36 -34.05 -8.09
C ALA A 227 -50.58 -34.83 -7.59
N ILE A 228 -50.79 -34.90 -6.24
CA ILE A 228 -51.97 -35.52 -5.66
C ILE A 228 -53.24 -34.76 -6.05
N GLU A 229 -53.24 -33.45 -6.02
CA GLU A 229 -54.35 -32.61 -6.42
C GLU A 229 -54.73 -32.84 -7.89
N ILE A 230 -53.77 -32.80 -8.81
CA ILE A 230 -53.96 -33.02 -10.23
C ILE A 230 -54.47 -34.43 -10.49
N THR A 231 -53.87 -35.44 -9.87
CA THR A 231 -54.32 -36.83 -10.05
C THR A 231 -55.69 -37.07 -9.45
N SER A 232 -56.00 -36.45 -8.28
CA SER A 232 -57.35 -36.55 -7.69
C SER A 232 -58.38 -35.86 -8.52
N ASN A 233 -58.12 -34.68 -9.06
CA ASN A 233 -59.05 -33.98 -9.98
C ASN A 233 -59.24 -34.75 -11.28
N ALA A 234 -58.17 -35.27 -11.87
CA ALA A 234 -58.25 -36.07 -13.08
C ALA A 234 -59.02 -37.37 -12.87
N THR A 235 -58.81 -38.03 -11.71
CA THR A 235 -59.61 -39.23 -11.39
C THR A 235 -61.09 -38.91 -11.16
N ALA A 236 -61.40 -37.80 -10.47
CA ALA A 236 -62.77 -37.35 -10.24
C ALA A 236 -63.46 -36.99 -11.54
N GLU A 237 -62.77 -36.32 -12.45
CA GLU A 237 -63.29 -35.97 -13.78
C GLU A 237 -63.49 -37.22 -14.68
N GLY A 238 -62.51 -38.12 -14.64
CA GLY A 238 -62.64 -39.45 -15.30
C GLY A 238 -63.82 -40.25 -14.80
N LEU A 239 -64.08 -40.29 -13.47
CA LEU A 239 -65.21 -40.95 -12.87
C LEU A 239 -66.56 -40.30 -13.31
N LYS A 240 -66.59 -38.96 -13.38
CA LYS A 240 -67.79 -38.23 -13.91
C LYS A 240 -68.06 -38.57 -15.36
N LEU A 241 -67.00 -38.59 -16.18
CA LEU A 241 -67.19 -38.99 -17.63
C LEU A 241 -67.67 -40.44 -17.78
N ILE A 242 -67.13 -41.36 -16.96
CA ILE A 242 -67.57 -42.74 -16.94
C ILE A 242 -69.06 -42.83 -16.50
N ALA A 243 -69.47 -42.08 -15.46
CA ALA A 243 -70.87 -42.08 -14.99
C ALA A 243 -71.81 -41.52 -16.05
N LEU A 244 -71.42 -40.48 -16.79
CA LEU A 244 -72.17 -39.95 -17.91
C LEU A 244 -72.28 -40.97 -19.03
N ALA A 245 -71.19 -41.65 -19.41
CA ALA A 245 -71.24 -42.70 -20.47
C ALA A 245 -72.06 -43.93 -20.08
N LEU A 246 -72.11 -44.26 -18.78
CA LEU A 246 -72.97 -45.35 -18.27
C LEU A 246 -74.47 -45.01 -18.32
N SER A 247 -74.82 -43.73 -18.28
CA SER A 247 -76.27 -43.28 -18.37
C SER A 247 -76.84 -43.28 -19.78
N GLU A 248 -76.01 -43.39 -20.82
CA GLU A 248 -76.42 -43.46 -22.19
C GLU A 248 -76.93 -44.93 -22.57
N PRO A 249 -77.90 -45.05 -23.52
CA PRO A 249 -78.37 -46.36 -23.95
C PRO A 249 -77.24 -47.17 -24.60
N GLY A 250 -76.94 -48.34 -24.00
CA GLY A 250 -75.82 -49.22 -24.43
C GLY A 250 -74.52 -49.05 -23.61
N GLY A 251 -74.42 -48.02 -22.77
CA GLY A 251 -73.17 -47.68 -21.98
C GLY A 251 -72.77 -48.80 -21.02
N LYS A 252 -73.75 -49.52 -20.40
CA LYS A 252 -73.46 -50.64 -19.50
C LYS A 252 -72.81 -51.84 -20.24
N THR A 253 -73.21 -52.10 -21.48
CA THR A 253 -72.58 -53.15 -22.27
C THR A 253 -71.17 -52.83 -22.74
N ALA A 254 -70.93 -51.57 -23.17
CA ALA A 254 -69.61 -51.07 -23.55
C ALA A 254 -68.64 -51.09 -22.36
N MET A 255 -69.11 -50.75 -21.17
CA MET A 255 -68.29 -50.78 -19.94
C MET A 255 -67.93 -52.23 -19.57
N GLY A 256 -68.86 -53.20 -19.76
CA GLY A 256 -68.58 -54.62 -19.55
C GLY A 256 -67.44 -55.13 -20.44
N ILE A 257 -67.49 -54.74 -21.73
CA ILE A 257 -66.41 -55.06 -22.68
C ILE A 257 -65.07 -54.45 -22.27
N ARG A 258 -65.08 -53.20 -21.88
CA ARG A 258 -63.87 -52.48 -21.44
C ARG A 258 -63.25 -53.06 -20.13
N LEU A 259 -64.09 -53.51 -19.23
CA LEU A 259 -63.69 -54.19 -18.01
C LEU A 259 -63.10 -55.56 -18.32
N ALA A 260 -63.62 -56.30 -19.26
CA ALA A 260 -63.07 -57.55 -19.73
C ALA A 260 -61.71 -57.35 -20.43
N GLU A 261 -61.60 -56.34 -21.31
CA GLU A 261 -60.27 -55.99 -21.92
C GLU A 261 -59.28 -55.65 -20.90
N ASN A 262 -59.56 -54.79 -19.92
CA ASN A 262 -58.61 -54.40 -18.83
C ASN A 262 -58.26 -55.65 -17.97
N TYR A 263 -59.21 -56.53 -17.74
CA TYR A 263 -58.95 -57.78 -17.00
C TYR A 263 -57.96 -58.68 -17.75
N ILE A 264 -58.15 -58.85 -19.05
CA ILE A 264 -57.29 -59.63 -19.93
C ILE A 264 -55.90 -59.01 -19.97
N GLN A 265 -55.79 -57.69 -20.15
CA GLN A 265 -54.47 -57.00 -20.12
C GLN A 265 -53.74 -57.13 -18.77
N ARG A 266 -54.47 -56.99 -17.68
CA ARG A 266 -53.91 -57.22 -16.36
C ARG A 266 -53.44 -58.63 -16.08
N PHE A 267 -54.21 -59.55 -16.63
CA PHE A 267 -53.86 -60.99 -16.56
C PHE A 267 -52.64 -61.34 -17.42
N GLU A 268 -52.54 -60.71 -18.60
CA GLU A 268 -51.36 -60.82 -19.47
C GLU A 268 -50.13 -60.29 -18.79
N ASP A 269 -50.23 -59.08 -18.13
CA ASP A 269 -49.14 -58.50 -17.38
C ASP A 269 -48.73 -59.35 -16.16
N LEU A 270 -49.68 -60.00 -15.51
CA LEU A 270 -49.40 -60.93 -14.43
C LEU A 270 -48.68 -62.20 -14.95
N ILE A 271 -49.11 -62.72 -16.09
CA ILE A 271 -48.44 -63.88 -16.72
C ILE A 271 -47.00 -63.51 -17.15
N LYS A 272 -46.79 -62.31 -17.73
CA LYS A 272 -45.47 -61.81 -18.16
C LYS A 272 -44.52 -61.53 -16.98
N LYS A 273 -45.06 -61.20 -15.81
CA LYS A 273 -44.26 -60.91 -14.59
C LYS A 273 -44.09 -62.12 -13.67
N SER A 274 -44.88 -63.14 -13.86
CA SER A 274 -44.78 -64.38 -13.10
C SER A 274 -43.95 -65.39 -13.90
N ASP A 275 -42.90 -65.93 -13.30
CA ASP A 275 -42.17 -67.09 -13.82
C ASP A 275 -43.00 -68.37 -13.68
N ILE A 276 -44.18 -68.39 -14.43
CA ILE A 276 -45.02 -69.59 -14.47
C ILE A 276 -44.52 -70.44 -15.63
N ALA A 277 -43.89 -71.55 -15.30
CA ALA A 277 -43.61 -72.61 -16.26
C ALA A 277 -44.94 -73.32 -16.59
N VAL A 278 -45.47 -73.12 -17.81
CA VAL A 278 -46.63 -73.89 -18.31
C VAL A 278 -46.19 -75.28 -18.71
N TYR A 279 -46.51 -76.27 -17.90
CA TYR A 279 -46.26 -77.67 -18.23
C TYR A 279 -47.44 -78.22 -19.00
N PRO A 280 -47.23 -78.94 -20.08
CA PRO A 280 -48.32 -79.63 -20.80
C PRO A 280 -48.98 -80.73 -19.92
N ASP A 281 -50.23 -80.91 -20.07
CA ASP A 281 -51.13 -81.70 -19.22
C ASP A 281 -50.75 -83.18 -19.02
N ASN A 282 -49.70 -83.73 -19.71
CA ASN A 282 -49.26 -85.13 -19.68
C ASN A 282 -48.10 -85.39 -18.68
N VAL A 283 -47.72 -84.42 -17.95
CA VAL A 283 -46.65 -84.59 -16.99
C VAL A 283 -47.17 -84.41 -15.57
N ALA A 284 -48.22 -85.10 -15.27
CA ALA A 284 -48.68 -85.25 -13.90
C ALA A 284 -47.88 -86.31 -13.23
N GLY A 285 -46.69 -85.95 -12.76
CA GLY A 285 -45.83 -86.85 -12.01
C GLY A 285 -44.99 -86.11 -11.01
N LEU A 286 -44.58 -86.76 -9.97
CA LEU A 286 -43.73 -86.28 -8.89
C LEU A 286 -42.41 -85.57 -9.34
N ALA A 287 -42.00 -85.78 -10.62
CA ALA A 287 -40.82 -85.06 -11.20
C ALA A 287 -41.07 -83.57 -11.42
N ALA A 288 -42.26 -83.14 -11.72
CA ALA A 288 -42.57 -81.70 -11.89
C ALA A 288 -42.55 -80.95 -10.52
N ILE A 289 -43.02 -81.62 -9.48
CA ILE A 289 -42.99 -81.06 -8.13
C ILE A 289 -41.51 -81.01 -7.59
N ALA A 290 -40.69 -81.98 -7.94
CA ALA A 290 -39.30 -82.07 -7.57
C ALA A 290 -38.47 -80.95 -8.26
N ASP A 291 -38.78 -80.60 -9.50
CA ASP A 291 -38.12 -79.49 -10.23
C ASP A 291 -38.54 -78.11 -9.74
N ILE A 292 -39.80 -77.90 -9.35
CA ILE A 292 -40.28 -76.67 -8.71
C ILE A 292 -39.57 -76.47 -7.35
N ILE A 293 -39.44 -77.51 -6.57
CA ILE A 293 -38.76 -77.47 -5.28
C ILE A 293 -37.26 -77.22 -5.48
N LYS A 294 -36.63 -77.78 -6.50
CA LYS A 294 -35.20 -77.57 -6.83
C LYS A 294 -34.90 -76.17 -7.32
N THR A 295 -35.85 -75.59 -8.09
CA THR A 295 -35.75 -74.18 -8.59
C THR A 295 -36.03 -73.20 -7.48
N ALA A 296 -36.97 -73.43 -6.62
CA ALA A 296 -37.23 -72.62 -5.42
C ALA A 296 -36.04 -72.65 -4.42
N GLY A 297 -35.42 -73.85 -4.24
CA GLY A 297 -34.23 -74.02 -3.39
C GLY A 297 -32.96 -73.34 -3.93
N LYS A 298 -32.86 -73.15 -5.26
CA LYS A 298 -31.72 -72.40 -5.87
C LYS A 298 -31.83 -70.89 -5.67
N ASN A 299 -33.03 -70.35 -5.74
CA ASN A 299 -33.27 -68.90 -5.55
C ASN A 299 -33.12 -68.43 -4.08
N VAL A 300 -33.28 -69.33 -3.11
CA VAL A 300 -33.06 -69.00 -1.69
C VAL A 300 -31.56 -68.92 -1.37
N LYS A 301 -30.66 -69.52 -2.16
CA LYS A 301 -29.19 -69.49 -1.92
C LYS A 301 -28.51 -68.26 -2.54
N THR A 302 -29.15 -67.50 -3.39
CA THR A 302 -28.55 -66.31 -4.06
C THR A 302 -28.88 -64.99 -3.40
N THR A 303 -29.78 -64.95 -2.40
CA THR A 303 -30.13 -63.70 -1.67
C THR A 303 -29.52 -63.56 -0.29
N GLY A 304 -28.62 -64.49 0.09
CA GLY A 304 -27.97 -64.52 1.42
C GLY A 304 -26.48 -64.13 1.46
N GLY A 305 -26.06 -63.24 0.56
CA GLY A 305 -24.62 -62.95 0.51
C GLY A 305 -24.31 -61.54 -0.02
N ALA A 306 -24.81 -60.51 0.68
CA ALA A 306 -24.25 -59.14 0.50
C ALA A 306 -24.73 -58.27 1.66
N HIS A 307 -24.11 -58.42 2.80
CA HIS A 307 -23.90 -57.35 3.81
C HIS A 307 -22.90 -57.88 4.81
N ALA A 308 -21.64 -57.63 4.57
CA ALA A 308 -20.61 -57.43 5.57
C ALA A 308 -19.78 -56.21 5.13
#